data_06257e8067543c7ea8b8ce36a85b6f71
#
_entry.id   06257e8067543c7ea8b8ce36a85b6f71
#
_cell.length_a   1.000
_cell.length_b   1.000
_cell.length_c   1.000
_cell.angle_alpha   90.00
_cell.angle_beta   90.00
_cell.angle_gamma   90.00
#
_symmetry.space_group_name_H-M   'P 1'
#
loop_
_entity.id
_entity.type
_entity.pdbx_description
1 polymer ?
#
loop_
_entity_poly.entity_id
_entity_poly.type
_entity_poly.pdbx_seq_one_letter_code
_entity_poly.pdbx_strand_id
1 'polypeptide(L)'
;EVRTFWNTQNGLRAIEEWEPNCWVQVTCPDESDTQFLEQKLGIPEYFLGDIADTDERPRYDRDEGWVLIILRIPYVKEVRSRTPYTTIPLGIIMKGDICITVCNFETNMMIDFVTYQQRRGLGFTDSVDMVFRLFLSSAVWYLKRLKQIQSLIDQSKRNLDRKVDNADLIALSRLQDSLTYFVTSIRGNETLLSKLKFKLKVDELDADLIEDVNIEFAQARETAGIYTNILDSTMDTYANLINNNVSQVMKMLTSISIIMMFPTLMASLFGMNLINGMER
;
A
#
# COMPACT_ATOMS: atom_id res chain seq x y z
N GLU A 1 -6.36 -25.23 0.61
CA GLU A 1 -6.26 -25.57 -0.82
C GLU A 1 -5.77 -24.34 -1.57
N VAL A 2 -4.68 -24.51 -2.26
CA VAL A 2 -3.92 -23.42 -2.90
C VAL A 2 -4.52 -23.06 -4.26
N ARG A 3 -5.20 -24.01 -4.91
CA ARG A 3 -5.81 -23.86 -6.23
C ARG A 3 -7.31 -24.14 -6.19
N THR A 4 -8.10 -23.19 -6.65
CA THR A 4 -9.56 -23.33 -6.75
C THR A 4 -10.02 -23.09 -8.18
N PHE A 5 -10.90 -23.94 -8.67
CA PHE A 5 -11.54 -23.78 -9.98
C PHE A 5 -12.94 -23.21 -9.80
N TRP A 6 -13.29 -22.23 -10.60
CA TRP A 6 -14.53 -21.53 -10.52
C TRP A 6 -15.29 -21.60 -11.85
N ASN A 7 -16.50 -22.16 -11.83
CA ASN A 7 -17.41 -21.97 -12.94
C ASN A 7 -17.94 -20.53 -12.92
N THR A 8 -17.83 -19.82 -14.03
CA THR A 8 -18.18 -18.40 -14.15
C THR A 8 -19.47 -18.15 -14.93
N GLN A 9 -20.06 -19.20 -15.45
CA GLN A 9 -21.26 -19.12 -16.27
C GLN A 9 -22.51 -19.01 -15.45
N ASN A 10 -23.34 -18.50 -15.09
CA ASN A 10 -24.50 -18.53 -14.19
C ASN A 10 -24.16 -18.35 -12.69
N GLY A 11 -23.23 -17.47 -12.42
CA GLY A 11 -22.75 -17.19 -11.06
C GLY A 11 -21.44 -17.90 -10.76
N LEU A 12 -20.78 -17.47 -9.71
CA LEU A 12 -19.47 -17.99 -9.31
C LEU A 12 -19.64 -19.20 -8.38
N ARG A 13 -19.30 -20.40 -8.85
CA ARG A 13 -19.39 -21.65 -8.08
C ARG A 13 -18.08 -22.41 -8.16
N ALA A 14 -17.60 -22.92 -7.02
CA ALA A 14 -16.42 -23.79 -6.98
C ALA A 14 -16.76 -25.13 -7.66
N ILE A 15 -15.80 -25.66 -8.45
CA ILE A 15 -15.83 -26.96 -9.08
C ILE A 15 -14.62 -27.77 -8.69
N GLU A 16 -14.72 -29.11 -8.67
CA GLU A 16 -13.66 -29.99 -8.20
C GLU A 16 -12.53 -30.18 -9.21
N GLU A 17 -12.86 -30.20 -10.49
CA GLU A 17 -11.91 -30.43 -11.56
C GLU A 17 -11.86 -29.25 -12.54
N TRP A 18 -10.71 -29.10 -13.20
CA TRP A 18 -10.53 -28.10 -14.23
C TRP A 18 -11.39 -28.41 -15.46
N GLU A 19 -12.16 -27.42 -15.87
CA GLU A 19 -12.96 -27.45 -17.09
C GLU A 19 -12.55 -26.28 -18.01
N PRO A 20 -12.68 -26.42 -19.35
CA PRO A 20 -12.59 -25.27 -20.24
C PRO A 20 -13.57 -24.17 -19.83
N ASN A 21 -13.15 -22.91 -19.95
CA ASN A 21 -13.93 -21.72 -19.56
C ASN A 21 -14.12 -21.53 -18.04
N CYS A 22 -13.40 -22.25 -17.20
CA CYS A 22 -13.37 -21.94 -15.78
C CYS A 22 -12.31 -20.89 -15.46
N TRP A 23 -12.54 -20.14 -14.37
CA TRP A 23 -11.50 -19.32 -13.76
C TRP A 23 -10.68 -20.17 -12.80
N VAL A 24 -9.36 -20.14 -12.96
CA VAL A 24 -8.41 -20.80 -12.06
C VAL A 24 -7.83 -19.77 -11.11
N GLN A 25 -8.16 -19.88 -9.83
CA GLN A 25 -7.57 -19.04 -8.79
C GLN A 25 -6.45 -19.80 -8.09
N VAL A 26 -5.25 -19.25 -8.08
CA VAL A 26 -4.09 -19.81 -7.39
C VAL A 26 -3.58 -18.80 -6.38
N THR A 27 -3.52 -19.24 -5.12
CA THR A 27 -3.05 -18.41 -4.01
C THR A 27 -1.89 -19.12 -3.32
N CYS A 28 -0.76 -18.44 -3.12
CA CYS A 28 0.46 -19.03 -2.57
C CYS A 28 0.86 -20.33 -3.31
N PRO A 29 1.12 -20.28 -4.63
CA PRO A 29 1.37 -21.46 -5.45
C PRO A 29 2.46 -22.35 -4.87
N ASP A 30 2.23 -23.64 -4.86
CA ASP A 30 3.22 -24.66 -4.55
C ASP A 30 3.83 -25.26 -5.83
N GLU A 31 4.71 -26.24 -5.67
CA GLU A 31 5.36 -26.90 -6.79
C GLU A 31 4.36 -27.65 -7.69
N SER A 32 3.28 -28.21 -7.11
CA SER A 32 2.24 -28.91 -7.87
C SER A 32 1.40 -27.95 -8.70
N ASP A 33 1.16 -26.73 -8.19
CA ASP A 33 0.47 -25.68 -8.92
C ASP A 33 1.30 -25.14 -10.07
N THR A 34 2.58 -24.94 -9.84
CA THR A 34 3.54 -24.53 -10.88
C THR A 34 3.60 -25.56 -11.99
N GLN A 35 3.73 -26.84 -11.68
CA GLN A 35 3.70 -27.92 -12.68
C GLN A 35 2.37 -27.96 -13.45
N PHE A 36 1.24 -27.78 -12.77
CA PHE A 36 -0.05 -27.73 -13.44
C PHE A 36 -0.14 -26.55 -14.42
N LEU A 37 0.31 -25.37 -14.03
CA LEU A 37 0.26 -24.16 -14.85
C LEU A 37 1.19 -24.27 -16.06
N GLU A 38 2.41 -24.72 -15.86
CA GLU A 38 3.43 -24.80 -16.92
C GLU A 38 3.25 -26.03 -17.84
N GLN A 39 3.09 -27.22 -17.26
CA GLN A 39 3.09 -28.45 -18.04
C GLN A 39 1.71 -28.81 -18.59
N LYS A 40 0.64 -28.61 -17.82
CA LYS A 40 -0.72 -28.96 -18.27
C LYS A 40 -1.38 -27.85 -19.07
N LEU A 41 -1.22 -26.59 -18.67
CA LEU A 41 -1.82 -25.44 -19.37
C LEU A 41 -0.85 -24.81 -20.38
N GLY A 42 0.47 -25.00 -20.24
CA GLY A 42 1.49 -24.48 -21.14
C GLY A 42 1.72 -22.98 -20.98
N ILE A 43 1.67 -22.48 -19.74
CA ILE A 43 1.99 -21.10 -19.43
C ILE A 43 3.50 -20.90 -19.49
N PRO A 44 4.02 -19.80 -20.07
CA PRO A 44 5.45 -19.50 -20.05
C PRO A 44 5.99 -19.39 -18.61
N GLU A 45 7.06 -20.11 -18.30
CA GLU A 45 7.68 -20.20 -16.97
C GLU A 45 7.99 -18.81 -16.37
N TYR A 46 8.50 -17.89 -17.20
CA TYR A 46 8.86 -16.55 -16.72
C TYR A 46 7.66 -15.72 -16.25
N PHE A 47 6.41 -16.02 -16.67
CA PHE A 47 5.22 -15.35 -16.15
C PHE A 47 5.07 -15.55 -14.65
N LEU A 48 5.31 -16.78 -14.18
CA LEU A 48 5.21 -17.09 -12.76
C LEU A 48 6.35 -16.45 -11.97
N GLY A 49 7.56 -16.42 -12.55
CA GLY A 49 8.70 -15.70 -11.98
C GLY A 49 8.44 -14.20 -11.83
N ASP A 50 7.87 -13.56 -12.85
CA ASP A 50 7.50 -12.16 -12.81
C ASP A 50 6.42 -11.85 -11.74
N ILE A 51 5.42 -12.72 -11.60
CA ILE A 51 4.38 -12.59 -10.56
C ILE A 51 4.97 -12.79 -9.16
N ALA A 52 6.01 -13.61 -9.03
CA ALA A 52 6.69 -13.85 -7.75
C ALA A 52 7.56 -12.67 -7.31
N ASP A 53 8.01 -11.82 -8.23
CA ASP A 53 8.78 -10.63 -7.91
C ASP A 53 7.89 -9.56 -7.23
N THR A 54 8.10 -9.37 -5.93
CA THR A 54 7.35 -8.37 -5.15
C THR A 54 7.53 -6.94 -5.62
N ASP A 55 8.58 -6.64 -6.37
CA ASP A 55 8.89 -5.31 -6.90
C ASP A 55 8.44 -5.11 -8.35
N GLU A 56 7.86 -6.14 -8.98
CA GLU A 56 7.37 -6.08 -10.36
C GLU A 56 6.32 -4.97 -10.54
N ARG A 57 6.40 -4.28 -11.66
CA ARG A 57 5.54 -3.12 -11.97
C ARG A 57 4.27 -3.55 -12.70
N PRO A 58 3.17 -2.78 -12.56
CA PRO A 58 1.97 -2.98 -13.36
C PRO A 58 2.30 -2.98 -14.85
N ARG A 59 2.01 -4.08 -15.53
CA ARG A 59 2.30 -4.21 -16.97
C ARG A 59 1.38 -5.20 -17.66
N TYR A 60 1.33 -5.09 -18.97
CA TYR A 60 0.73 -6.02 -19.91
C TYR A 60 1.85 -6.63 -20.75
N ASP A 61 1.83 -7.94 -20.87
CA ASP A 61 2.72 -8.69 -21.73
C ASP A 61 1.94 -9.72 -22.55
N ARG A 62 2.53 -10.18 -23.67
CA ARG A 62 1.91 -11.20 -24.53
C ARG A 62 2.98 -12.08 -25.12
N ASP A 63 2.87 -13.38 -24.91
CA ASP A 63 3.77 -14.38 -25.44
C ASP A 63 3.04 -15.68 -25.78
N GLU A 64 3.36 -16.30 -26.91
CA GLU A 64 2.77 -17.57 -27.41
C GLU A 64 1.22 -17.65 -27.36
N GLY A 65 0.58 -16.49 -27.53
CA GLY A 65 -0.87 -16.37 -27.46
C GLY A 65 -1.42 -16.22 -26.04
N TRP A 66 -0.57 -16.35 -25.01
CA TRP A 66 -0.88 -15.98 -23.64
C TRP A 66 -0.77 -14.47 -23.42
N VAL A 67 -1.62 -13.96 -22.56
CA VAL A 67 -1.59 -12.57 -22.08
C VAL A 67 -1.31 -12.60 -20.58
N LEU A 68 -0.33 -11.84 -20.16
CA LEU A 68 -0.05 -11.56 -18.74
C LEU A 68 -0.41 -10.11 -18.42
N ILE A 69 -1.18 -9.92 -17.38
CA ILE A 69 -1.48 -8.62 -16.80
C ILE A 69 -1.04 -8.68 -15.34
N ILE A 70 -0.12 -7.81 -14.94
CA ILE A 70 0.31 -7.67 -13.55
C ILE A 70 -0.34 -6.42 -12.97
N LEU A 71 -1.26 -6.63 -12.04
CA LEU A 71 -1.96 -5.60 -11.29
C LEU A 71 -1.36 -5.49 -9.88
N ARG A 72 -1.04 -4.29 -9.42
CA ARG A 72 -0.62 -4.08 -8.03
C ARG A 72 -1.84 -3.91 -7.15
N ILE A 73 -1.95 -4.73 -6.11
CA ILE A 73 -3.07 -4.69 -5.15
C ILE A 73 -2.58 -4.30 -3.75
N PRO A 74 -3.41 -3.62 -2.94
CA PRO A 74 -3.01 -3.20 -1.60
C PRO A 74 -2.94 -4.41 -0.66
N TYR A 75 -1.87 -4.46 0.12
CA TYR A 75 -1.58 -5.52 1.07
C TYR A 75 -1.19 -4.96 2.45
N VAL A 76 -1.55 -5.65 3.50
CA VAL A 76 -1.18 -5.30 4.88
C VAL A 76 -0.20 -6.32 5.40
N LYS A 77 0.99 -5.86 5.75
CA LYS A 77 2.01 -6.64 6.46
C LYS A 77 1.75 -6.57 7.97
N GLU A 78 2.54 -7.29 8.73
CA GLU A 78 2.48 -7.19 10.20
C GLU A 78 2.67 -5.74 10.68
N VAL A 79 1.96 -5.37 11.74
CA VAL A 79 1.96 -4.00 12.32
C VAL A 79 3.35 -3.49 12.69
N ARG A 80 4.29 -4.40 12.99
CA ARG A 80 5.70 -4.06 13.31
C ARG A 80 6.59 -3.89 12.08
N SER A 81 6.09 -4.14 10.89
CA SER A 81 6.83 -3.94 9.64
C SER A 81 7.21 -2.47 9.46
N ARG A 82 8.32 -2.21 8.76
CA ARG A 82 8.73 -0.86 8.34
C ARG A 82 7.66 -0.19 7.48
N THR A 83 6.96 -0.96 6.67
CA THR A 83 5.85 -0.50 5.81
C THR A 83 4.64 -1.39 6.08
N PRO A 84 3.77 -1.02 7.05
CA PRO A 84 2.62 -1.84 7.42
C PRO A 84 1.61 -1.98 6.28
N TYR A 85 1.48 -0.98 5.43
CA TYR A 85 0.71 -1.03 4.19
C TYR A 85 1.65 -1.01 3.01
N THR A 86 1.54 -1.98 2.13
CA THR A 86 2.34 -2.11 0.92
C THR A 86 1.47 -2.58 -0.24
N THR A 87 2.08 -2.86 -1.37
CA THR A 87 1.39 -3.44 -2.52
C THR A 87 2.11 -4.68 -2.99
N ILE A 88 1.36 -5.62 -3.51
CA ILE A 88 1.85 -6.89 -4.05
C ILE A 88 1.33 -7.10 -5.46
N PRO A 89 2.03 -7.87 -6.30
CA PRO A 89 1.54 -8.23 -7.62
C PRO A 89 0.42 -9.27 -7.54
N LEU A 90 -0.61 -9.07 -8.36
CA LEU A 90 -1.61 -10.05 -8.74
C LEU A 90 -1.45 -10.30 -10.23
N GLY A 91 -1.03 -11.50 -10.60
CA GLY A 91 -0.96 -11.92 -12.00
C GLY A 91 -2.32 -12.36 -12.50
N ILE A 92 -2.71 -11.87 -13.67
CA ILE A 92 -3.89 -12.32 -14.42
C ILE A 92 -3.39 -12.83 -15.75
N ILE A 93 -3.57 -14.13 -16.01
CA ILE A 93 -3.07 -14.83 -17.19
C ILE A 93 -4.27 -15.30 -18.01
N MET A 94 -4.28 -14.99 -19.30
CA MET A 94 -5.42 -15.32 -20.17
C MET A 94 -4.96 -15.90 -21.51
N LYS A 95 -5.73 -16.88 -22.03
CA LYS A 95 -5.61 -17.38 -23.42
C LYS A 95 -6.96 -17.92 -23.88
N GLY A 96 -7.58 -17.25 -24.85
CA GLY A 96 -8.93 -17.60 -25.26
C GLY A 96 -9.91 -17.45 -24.08
N ASP A 97 -10.60 -18.54 -23.76
CA ASP A 97 -11.57 -18.60 -22.66
C ASP A 97 -10.96 -19.00 -21.30
N ILE A 98 -9.63 -19.24 -21.27
CA ILE A 98 -8.94 -19.57 -20.03
C ILE A 98 -8.54 -18.28 -19.32
N CYS A 99 -8.95 -18.15 -18.05
CA CYS A 99 -8.55 -17.06 -17.19
C CYS A 99 -7.98 -17.62 -15.88
N ILE A 100 -6.82 -17.13 -15.49
CA ILE A 100 -6.09 -17.60 -14.30
C ILE A 100 -5.65 -16.38 -13.51
N THR A 101 -5.82 -16.43 -12.20
CA THR A 101 -5.24 -15.44 -11.30
C THR A 101 -4.23 -16.12 -10.38
N VAL A 102 -3.05 -15.54 -10.26
CA VAL A 102 -1.96 -16.03 -9.41
C VAL A 102 -1.55 -14.92 -8.45
N CYS A 103 -1.52 -15.23 -7.17
CA CYS A 103 -1.06 -14.32 -6.14
C CYS A 103 -0.23 -15.11 -5.10
N ASN A 104 1.00 -14.66 -4.82
CA ASN A 104 1.88 -15.33 -3.87
C ASN A 104 1.57 -15.03 -2.40
N PHE A 105 0.47 -14.33 -2.14
CA PHE A 105 0.04 -13.94 -0.80
C PHE A 105 -1.47 -14.14 -0.64
N GLU A 106 -1.87 -14.58 0.55
CA GLU A 106 -3.29 -14.53 0.91
C GLU A 106 -3.75 -13.09 1.08
N THR A 107 -4.83 -12.71 0.42
CA THR A 107 -5.34 -11.34 0.47
C THR A 107 -6.83 -11.29 0.76
N ASN A 108 -7.21 -10.43 1.68
CA ASN A 108 -8.63 -10.16 1.94
C ASN A 108 -9.35 -9.59 0.72
N MET A 109 -8.62 -8.94 -0.20
CA MET A 109 -9.20 -8.42 -1.44
C MET A 109 -9.75 -9.56 -2.31
N MET A 110 -8.99 -10.63 -2.51
CA MET A 110 -9.44 -11.77 -3.32
C MET A 110 -10.60 -12.51 -2.65
N ILE A 111 -10.56 -12.66 -1.32
CA ILE A 111 -11.65 -13.26 -0.54
C ILE A 111 -12.94 -12.44 -0.69
N ASP A 112 -12.85 -11.12 -0.52
CA ASP A 112 -14.00 -10.22 -0.70
C ASP A 112 -14.50 -10.23 -2.15
N PHE A 113 -13.59 -10.25 -3.13
CA PHE A 113 -13.93 -10.31 -4.55
C PHE A 113 -14.78 -11.56 -4.86
N VAL A 114 -14.30 -12.74 -4.47
CA VAL A 114 -15.04 -14.00 -4.64
C VAL A 114 -16.39 -13.93 -3.94
N THR A 115 -16.41 -13.55 -2.67
CA THR A 115 -17.65 -13.47 -1.87
C THR A 115 -18.66 -12.50 -2.48
N TYR A 116 -18.20 -11.34 -2.97
CA TYR A 116 -19.05 -10.35 -3.62
C TYR A 116 -19.66 -10.90 -4.92
N GLN A 117 -18.85 -11.54 -5.78
CA GLN A 117 -19.34 -12.11 -7.04
C GLN A 117 -20.32 -13.28 -6.80
N GLN A 118 -20.07 -14.11 -5.78
CA GLN A 118 -21.02 -15.16 -5.39
C GLN A 118 -22.37 -14.61 -4.95
N ARG A 119 -22.37 -13.54 -4.12
CA ARG A 119 -23.60 -12.87 -3.65
C ARG A 119 -24.36 -12.18 -4.78
N ARG A 120 -23.65 -11.64 -5.74
CA ARG A 120 -24.25 -11.00 -6.91
C ARG A 120 -25.00 -12.01 -7.78
N GLY A 121 -24.59 -13.28 -7.79
CA GLY A 121 -25.24 -14.36 -8.51
C GLY A 121 -25.11 -14.28 -10.04
N LEU A 122 -24.37 -13.28 -10.55
CA LEU A 122 -24.04 -13.11 -11.95
C LEU A 122 -22.65 -13.65 -12.21
N GLY A 123 -22.46 -14.37 -13.29
CA GLY A 123 -21.13 -14.77 -13.75
C GLY A 123 -20.35 -13.58 -14.36
N PHE A 124 -19.23 -13.90 -14.98
CA PHE A 124 -18.53 -12.96 -15.85
C PHE A 124 -18.99 -13.15 -17.28
N THR A 125 -19.12 -12.07 -18.04
CA THR A 125 -19.47 -12.12 -19.46
C THR A 125 -18.36 -12.81 -20.24
N ASP A 126 -17.12 -12.43 -19.94
CA ASP A 126 -15.90 -13.02 -20.48
C ASP A 126 -14.70 -12.74 -19.54
N SER A 127 -13.50 -13.09 -20.00
CA SER A 127 -12.26 -12.84 -19.25
C SER A 127 -11.93 -11.35 -19.15
N VAL A 128 -12.39 -10.52 -20.06
CA VAL A 128 -12.14 -9.07 -20.08
C VAL A 128 -12.99 -8.38 -19.01
N ASP A 129 -14.28 -8.71 -18.90
CA ASP A 129 -15.16 -8.27 -17.81
C ASP A 129 -14.56 -8.61 -16.44
N MET A 130 -14.04 -9.83 -16.30
CA MET A 130 -13.38 -10.26 -15.06
C MET A 130 -12.15 -9.40 -14.73
N VAL A 131 -11.30 -9.09 -15.70
CA VAL A 131 -10.14 -8.23 -15.52
C VAL A 131 -10.55 -6.87 -14.97
N PHE A 132 -11.51 -6.19 -15.61
CA PHE A 132 -11.95 -4.87 -15.17
C PHE A 132 -12.62 -4.88 -13.80
N ARG A 133 -13.34 -5.95 -13.45
CA ARG A 133 -13.89 -6.13 -12.08
C ARG A 133 -12.81 -6.33 -11.04
N LEU A 134 -11.70 -7.00 -11.37
CA LEU A 134 -10.54 -7.10 -10.48
C LEU A 134 -9.86 -5.74 -10.29
N PHE A 135 -9.74 -4.94 -11.37
CA PHE A 135 -9.26 -3.56 -11.27
C PHE A 135 -10.16 -2.71 -10.37
N LEU A 136 -11.49 -2.79 -10.55
CA LEU A 136 -12.46 -2.09 -9.71
C LEU A 136 -12.30 -2.49 -8.23
N SER A 137 -12.26 -3.80 -7.97
CA SER A 137 -12.07 -4.32 -6.62
C SER A 137 -10.76 -3.80 -6.00
N SER A 138 -9.67 -3.77 -6.77
CA SER A 138 -8.39 -3.22 -6.34
C SER A 138 -8.51 -1.75 -5.94
N ALA A 139 -9.16 -0.92 -6.75
CA ALA A 139 -9.34 0.51 -6.48
C ALA A 139 -10.17 0.75 -5.20
N VAL A 140 -11.27 0.03 -5.03
CA VAL A 140 -12.10 0.07 -3.81
C VAL A 140 -11.30 -0.36 -2.58
N TRP A 141 -10.42 -1.36 -2.71
CA TRP A 141 -9.57 -1.81 -1.62
C TRP A 141 -8.46 -0.80 -1.28
N TYR A 142 -7.90 -0.08 -2.26
CA TYR A 142 -7.02 1.06 -1.98
C TYR A 142 -7.73 2.10 -1.12
N LEU A 143 -8.95 2.51 -1.48
CA LEU A 143 -9.75 3.47 -0.70
C LEU A 143 -10.05 2.96 0.71
N LYS A 144 -10.38 1.67 0.86
CA LYS A 144 -10.60 1.03 2.17
C LYS A 144 -9.35 1.10 3.06
N ARG A 145 -8.16 0.84 2.49
CA ARG A 145 -6.89 0.92 3.21
C ARG A 145 -6.47 2.35 3.51
N LEU A 146 -6.72 3.28 2.60
CA LEU A 146 -6.48 4.70 2.83
C LEU A 146 -7.29 5.25 4.01
N LYS A 147 -8.56 4.83 4.17
CA LYS A 147 -9.36 5.18 5.37
C LYS A 147 -8.73 4.64 6.66
N GLN A 148 -8.14 3.45 6.64
CA GLN A 148 -7.43 2.91 7.80
C GLN A 148 -6.17 3.72 8.10
N ILE A 149 -5.39 4.08 7.10
CA ILE A 149 -4.21 4.95 7.25
C ILE A 149 -4.62 6.29 7.84
N GLN A 150 -5.70 6.91 7.35
CA GLN A 150 -6.23 8.16 7.92
C GLN A 150 -6.51 8.04 9.42
N SER A 151 -7.20 6.98 9.83
CA SER A 151 -7.50 6.76 11.25
C SER A 151 -6.23 6.65 12.11
N LEU A 152 -5.16 6.01 11.57
CA LEU A 152 -3.88 5.90 12.26
C LEU A 152 -3.14 7.26 12.33
N ILE A 153 -3.18 8.06 11.27
CA ILE A 153 -2.64 9.42 11.26
C ILE A 153 -3.31 10.26 12.34
N ASP A 154 -4.65 10.23 12.39
CA ASP A 154 -5.43 11.00 13.37
C ASP A 154 -5.17 10.52 14.80
N GLN A 155 -4.94 9.23 15.01
CA GLN A 155 -4.57 8.69 16.32
C GLN A 155 -3.18 9.16 16.74
N SER A 156 -2.19 9.08 15.87
CA SER A 156 -0.82 9.53 16.16
C SER A 156 -0.78 11.05 16.43
N LYS A 157 -1.55 11.85 15.68
CA LYS A 157 -1.68 13.30 15.95
C LYS A 157 -2.19 13.56 17.36
N ARG A 158 -3.29 12.91 17.78
CA ARG A 158 -3.84 13.08 19.14
C ARG A 158 -2.85 12.69 20.24
N ASN A 159 -2.00 11.69 20.01
CA ASN A 159 -0.96 11.29 20.95
C ASN A 159 0.11 12.38 21.05
N LEU A 160 0.59 12.87 19.92
CA LEU A 160 1.63 13.89 19.84
C LEU A 160 1.19 15.23 20.43
N ASP A 161 -0.09 15.60 20.33
CA ASP A 161 -0.64 16.80 20.97
C ASP A 161 -0.59 16.72 22.51
N ARG A 162 -0.60 15.52 23.07
CA ARG A 162 -0.48 15.28 24.51
C ARG A 162 0.97 15.22 24.97
N LYS A 163 1.80 14.52 24.24
CA LYS A 163 3.23 14.34 24.51
C LYS A 163 3.92 13.94 23.21
N VAL A 164 4.95 14.67 22.85
CA VAL A 164 5.79 14.31 21.69
C VAL A 164 6.60 13.08 22.07
N ASP A 165 6.30 11.94 21.39
CA ASP A 165 7.00 10.68 21.56
C ASP A 165 7.65 10.27 20.22
N ASN A 166 8.90 9.80 20.28
CA ASN A 166 9.61 9.30 19.12
C ASN A 166 8.91 8.10 18.46
N ALA A 167 8.19 7.29 19.24
CA ALA A 167 7.46 6.13 18.72
C ALA A 167 6.34 6.56 17.77
N ASP A 168 5.60 7.64 18.10
CA ASP A 168 4.55 8.16 17.24
C ASP A 168 5.12 8.80 15.95
N LEU A 169 6.27 9.47 16.03
CA LEU A 169 6.95 10.01 14.86
C LEU A 169 7.42 8.90 13.92
N ILE A 170 7.98 7.82 14.47
CA ILE A 170 8.36 6.63 13.68
C ILE A 170 7.12 5.98 13.05
N ALA A 171 6.00 5.91 13.76
CA ALA A 171 4.76 5.39 13.22
C ALA A 171 4.26 6.22 12.03
N LEU A 172 4.28 7.56 12.12
CA LEU A 172 3.92 8.45 11.02
C LEU A 172 4.86 8.29 9.81
N SER A 173 6.17 8.19 10.05
CA SER A 173 7.15 7.93 8.97
C SER A 173 6.88 6.61 8.24
N ARG A 174 6.50 5.54 8.96
CA ARG A 174 6.12 4.27 8.34
C ARG A 174 4.85 4.38 7.49
N LEU A 175 3.89 5.21 7.90
CA LEU A 175 2.69 5.48 7.10
C LEU A 175 3.03 6.30 5.85
N GLN A 176 3.99 7.23 5.92
CA GLN A 176 4.50 7.97 4.77
C GLN A 176 5.13 7.06 3.73
N ASP A 177 6.00 6.12 4.17
CA ASP A 177 6.56 5.07 3.30
C ASP A 177 5.43 4.26 2.65
N SER A 178 4.41 3.87 3.41
CA SER A 178 3.26 3.10 2.92
C SER A 178 2.45 3.87 1.86
N LEU A 179 2.20 5.15 2.06
CA LEU A 179 1.52 6.00 1.09
C LEU A 179 2.32 6.15 -0.22
N THR A 180 3.64 6.19 -0.13
CA THR A 180 4.51 6.22 -1.31
C THR A 180 4.34 4.98 -2.18
N TYR A 181 4.25 3.78 -1.57
CA TYR A 181 3.93 2.55 -2.29
C TYR A 181 2.55 2.61 -2.94
N PHE A 182 1.54 3.13 -2.22
CA PHE A 182 0.18 3.23 -2.75
C PHE A 182 0.11 4.20 -3.93
N VAL A 183 0.64 5.41 -3.80
CA VAL A 183 0.63 6.41 -4.88
C VAL A 183 1.31 5.86 -6.14
N THR A 184 2.47 5.21 -5.98
CA THR A 184 3.23 4.65 -7.09
C THR A 184 2.46 3.53 -7.78
N SER A 185 1.87 2.62 -7.01
CA SER A 185 1.12 1.47 -7.54
C SER A 185 -0.20 1.89 -8.18
N ILE A 186 -0.94 2.83 -7.57
CA ILE A 186 -2.17 3.38 -8.15
C ILE A 186 -1.88 4.02 -9.51
N ARG A 187 -0.85 4.86 -9.63
CA ARG A 187 -0.45 5.47 -10.92
C ARG A 187 -0.04 4.43 -11.95
N GLY A 188 0.67 3.38 -11.50
CA GLY A 188 1.04 2.27 -12.37
C GLY A 188 -0.19 1.52 -12.90
N ASN A 189 -1.16 1.24 -12.05
CA ASN A 189 -2.42 0.59 -12.42
C ASN A 189 -3.27 1.48 -13.36
N GLU A 190 -3.37 2.80 -13.13
CA GLU A 190 -4.05 3.73 -14.04
C GLU A 190 -3.40 3.72 -15.44
N THR A 191 -2.06 3.73 -15.48
CA THR A 191 -1.33 3.65 -16.75
C THR A 191 -1.56 2.32 -17.47
N LEU A 192 -1.58 1.21 -16.72
CA LEU A 192 -1.89 -0.11 -17.25
C LEU A 192 -3.33 -0.16 -17.76
N LEU A 193 -4.30 0.32 -16.99
CA LEU A 193 -5.72 0.39 -17.39
C LEU A 193 -5.89 1.12 -18.72
N SER A 194 -5.20 2.25 -18.88
CA SER A 194 -5.24 3.02 -20.11
C SER A 194 -4.71 2.23 -21.32
N LYS A 195 -3.68 1.39 -21.12
CA LYS A 195 -3.15 0.50 -22.16
C LYS A 195 -4.11 -0.65 -22.48
N LEU A 196 -4.74 -1.23 -21.46
CA LEU A 196 -5.65 -2.37 -21.62
C LEU A 196 -6.86 -2.03 -22.47
N LYS A 197 -7.40 -0.82 -22.38
CA LYS A 197 -8.48 -0.32 -23.23
C LYS A 197 -8.21 -0.48 -24.74
N PHE A 198 -6.95 -0.38 -25.15
CA PHE A 198 -6.53 -0.52 -26.56
C PHE A 198 -6.05 -1.94 -26.91
N LYS A 199 -5.63 -2.72 -25.92
CA LYS A 199 -5.03 -4.05 -26.13
C LYS A 199 -6.04 -5.17 -26.05
N LEU A 200 -7.08 -5.03 -25.24
CA LEU A 200 -8.18 -5.96 -25.10
C LEU A 200 -9.34 -5.51 -26.01
N LYS A 201 -10.11 -6.47 -26.50
CA LYS A 201 -11.36 -6.17 -27.20
C LYS A 201 -12.38 -5.79 -26.13
N VAL A 202 -12.71 -4.52 -26.08
CA VAL A 202 -13.65 -3.94 -25.12
C VAL A 202 -14.99 -3.75 -25.82
N ASP A 203 -16.04 -4.37 -25.28
CA ASP A 203 -17.41 -4.17 -25.74
C ASP A 203 -18.04 -2.93 -25.09
N GLU A 204 -19.19 -2.47 -25.61
CA GLU A 204 -19.92 -1.31 -25.05
C GLU A 204 -20.28 -1.48 -23.58
N LEU A 205 -20.60 -2.71 -23.14
CA LEU A 205 -20.92 -3.05 -21.75
C LEU A 205 -19.72 -2.87 -20.80
N ASP A 206 -18.52 -3.03 -21.32
CA ASP A 206 -17.29 -2.82 -20.55
C ASP A 206 -16.93 -1.34 -20.39
N ALA A 207 -17.46 -0.47 -21.25
CA ALA A 207 -17.13 0.96 -21.24
C ALA A 207 -17.57 1.62 -19.92
N ASP A 208 -18.77 1.33 -19.43
CA ASP A 208 -19.29 1.85 -18.16
C ASP A 208 -18.47 1.32 -16.98
N LEU A 209 -18.12 0.02 -16.98
CA LEU A 209 -17.27 -0.58 -15.96
C LEU A 209 -15.88 0.05 -15.95
N ILE A 210 -15.30 0.31 -17.12
CA ILE A 210 -13.99 0.97 -17.23
C ILE A 210 -14.07 2.41 -16.72
N GLU A 211 -15.15 3.11 -16.95
CA GLU A 211 -15.36 4.46 -16.41
C GLU A 211 -15.43 4.42 -14.89
N ASP A 212 -16.17 3.50 -14.29
CA ASP A 212 -16.20 3.28 -12.85
C ASP A 212 -14.81 2.99 -12.28
N VAL A 213 -14.03 2.13 -12.94
CA VAL A 213 -12.64 1.82 -12.53
C VAL A 213 -11.76 3.08 -12.57
N ASN A 214 -11.88 3.92 -13.61
CA ASN A 214 -11.11 5.16 -13.70
C ASN A 214 -11.49 6.14 -12.57
N ILE A 215 -12.77 6.27 -12.28
CA ILE A 215 -13.26 7.16 -11.22
C ILE A 215 -12.71 6.71 -9.86
N GLU A 216 -12.81 5.42 -9.55
CA GLU A 216 -12.34 4.86 -8.28
C GLU A 216 -10.82 4.97 -8.12
N PHE A 217 -10.02 4.70 -9.17
CA PHE A 217 -8.57 4.91 -9.12
C PHE A 217 -8.19 6.39 -9.02
N ALA A 218 -8.87 7.28 -9.74
CA ALA A 218 -8.64 8.72 -9.63
C ALA A 218 -8.91 9.22 -8.20
N GLN A 219 -10.02 8.77 -7.58
CA GLN A 219 -10.35 9.06 -6.19
C GLN A 219 -9.28 8.51 -5.22
N ALA A 220 -8.84 7.27 -5.44
CA ALA A 220 -7.79 6.66 -4.61
C ALA A 220 -6.46 7.44 -4.71
N ARG A 221 -6.07 7.85 -5.92
CA ARG A 221 -4.86 8.65 -6.16
C ARG A 221 -4.94 10.02 -5.48
N GLU A 222 -6.06 10.72 -5.63
CA GLU A 222 -6.28 12.02 -5.00
C GLU A 222 -6.26 11.91 -3.47
N THR A 223 -6.98 10.95 -2.93
CA THR A 223 -7.02 10.67 -1.48
C THR A 223 -5.64 10.35 -0.93
N ALA A 224 -4.86 9.49 -1.61
CA ALA A 224 -3.50 9.17 -1.21
C ALA A 224 -2.59 10.41 -1.23
N GLY A 225 -2.72 11.27 -2.26
CA GLY A 225 -2.00 12.54 -2.35
C GLY A 225 -2.33 13.50 -1.20
N ILE A 226 -3.61 13.63 -0.86
CA ILE A 226 -4.06 14.45 0.28
C ILE A 226 -3.44 13.93 1.59
N TYR A 227 -3.46 12.62 1.83
CA TYR A 227 -2.89 12.06 3.07
C TYR A 227 -1.37 12.17 3.13
N THR A 228 -0.68 12.10 1.99
CA THR A 228 0.76 12.38 1.92
C THR A 228 1.04 13.81 2.35
N ASN A 229 0.34 14.80 1.78
CA ASN A 229 0.51 16.21 2.15
C ASN A 229 0.18 16.48 3.64
N ILE A 230 -0.84 15.83 4.17
CA ILE A 230 -1.20 15.93 5.59
C ILE A 230 -0.07 15.36 6.47
N LEU A 231 0.52 14.23 6.09
CA LEU A 231 1.63 13.63 6.82
C LEU A 231 2.87 14.52 6.79
N ASP A 232 3.25 15.01 5.63
CA ASP A 232 4.40 15.92 5.47
C ASP A 232 4.24 17.16 6.36
N SER A 233 3.10 17.85 6.27
CA SER A 233 2.80 19.01 7.12
C SER A 233 2.79 18.67 8.62
N THR A 234 2.32 17.47 8.96
CA THR A 234 2.32 16.99 10.36
C THR A 234 3.75 16.78 10.86
N MET A 235 4.59 16.10 10.11
CA MET A 235 5.98 15.85 10.45
C MET A 235 6.76 17.16 10.61
N ASP A 236 6.57 18.13 9.70
CA ASP A 236 7.18 19.47 9.80
C ASP A 236 6.75 20.21 11.06
N THR A 237 5.46 20.15 11.41
CA THR A 237 4.93 20.77 12.63
C THR A 237 5.60 20.19 13.87
N TYR A 238 5.73 18.87 13.96
CA TYR A 238 6.36 18.26 15.13
C TYR A 238 7.86 18.47 15.17
N ALA A 239 8.56 18.51 14.05
CA ALA A 239 9.97 18.90 14.01
C ALA A 239 10.18 20.32 14.57
N ASN A 240 9.32 21.25 14.21
CA ASN A 240 9.35 22.62 14.71
C ASN A 240 9.02 22.69 16.22
N LEU A 241 8.05 21.90 16.71
CA LEU A 241 7.74 21.81 18.15
C LEU A 241 8.92 21.26 18.96
N ILE A 242 9.58 20.23 18.47
CA ILE A 242 10.80 19.67 19.10
C ILE A 242 11.89 20.74 19.17
N ASN A 243 12.16 21.44 18.09
CA ASN A 243 13.16 22.51 18.03
C ASN A 243 12.84 23.65 18.99
N ASN A 244 11.58 24.02 19.13
CA ASN A 244 11.12 25.03 20.07
C ASN A 244 11.33 24.56 21.52
N ASN A 245 10.96 23.32 21.84
CA ASN A 245 11.18 22.75 23.18
C ASN A 245 12.67 22.71 23.55
N VAL A 246 13.53 22.27 22.63
CA VAL A 246 14.98 22.29 22.81
C VAL A 246 15.46 23.72 23.08
N SER A 247 14.99 24.70 22.32
CA SER A 247 15.35 26.12 22.49
C SER A 247 14.91 26.67 23.87
N GLN A 248 13.72 26.25 24.36
CA GLN A 248 13.26 26.62 25.69
C GLN A 248 14.14 26.03 26.79
N VAL A 249 14.51 24.75 26.69
CA VAL A 249 15.42 24.09 27.64
C VAL A 249 16.79 24.77 27.63
N MET A 250 17.32 25.09 26.46
CA MET A 250 18.60 25.81 26.33
C MET A 250 18.54 27.21 26.94
N LYS A 251 17.45 27.95 26.73
CA LYS A 251 17.24 29.29 27.40
C LYS A 251 17.22 29.15 28.89
N MET A 252 16.49 28.15 29.43
CA MET A 252 16.42 27.90 30.87
C MET A 252 17.81 27.55 31.43
N LEU A 253 18.57 26.65 30.78
CA LEU A 253 19.91 26.25 31.17
C LEU A 253 20.86 27.43 31.15
N THR A 254 20.81 28.26 30.11
CA THR A 254 21.64 29.48 30.01
C THR A 254 21.31 30.48 31.12
N SER A 255 20.02 30.67 31.40
CA SER A 255 19.56 31.58 32.49
C SER A 255 20.08 31.10 33.84
N ILE A 256 19.97 29.80 34.15
CA ILE A 256 20.48 29.19 35.38
C ILE A 256 22.01 29.36 35.45
N SER A 257 22.72 29.15 34.37
CA SER A 257 24.18 29.31 34.31
C SER A 257 24.60 30.75 34.61
N ILE A 258 23.90 31.74 34.03
CA ILE A 258 24.17 33.17 34.31
C ILE A 258 23.89 33.51 35.78
N ILE A 259 22.77 33.00 36.32
CA ILE A 259 22.44 33.25 37.76
C ILE A 259 23.50 32.66 38.67
N MET A 260 24.05 31.46 38.37
CA MET A 260 25.11 30.83 39.18
C MET A 260 26.48 31.47 38.98
N MET A 261 26.71 32.14 37.85
CA MET A 261 28.00 32.79 37.54
C MET A 261 28.22 34.03 38.44
N PHE A 262 27.16 34.76 38.78
CA PHE A 262 27.26 35.98 39.56
C PHE A 262 27.78 35.71 40.99
N PRO A 263 27.22 34.79 41.80
CA PRO A 263 27.78 34.43 43.11
C PRO A 263 29.24 33.88 43.02
N THR A 264 29.52 33.10 41.98
CA THR A 264 30.86 32.55 41.76
C THR A 264 31.89 33.66 41.50
N LEU A 265 31.52 34.66 40.68
CA LEU A 265 32.35 35.85 40.45
C LEU A 265 32.61 36.61 41.75
N MET A 266 31.56 36.84 42.56
CA MET A 266 31.69 37.52 43.84
C MET A 266 32.58 36.74 44.80
N ALA A 267 32.37 35.43 44.95
CA ALA A 267 33.24 34.57 45.80
C ALA A 267 34.70 34.58 45.33
N SER A 268 34.92 34.59 44.00
CA SER A 268 36.25 34.68 43.42
C SER A 268 36.95 36.01 43.73
N LEU A 269 36.20 37.15 43.62
CA LEU A 269 36.73 38.47 43.96
C LEU A 269 37.07 38.61 45.44
N PHE A 270 36.28 38.07 46.34
CA PHE A 270 36.55 38.03 47.76
C PHE A 270 37.66 37.04 48.17
N GLY A 271 37.84 35.98 47.38
CA GLY A 271 38.92 35.00 47.60
C GLY A 271 40.31 35.42 47.04
N MET A 272 40.38 36.53 46.32
CA MET A 272 41.67 37.06 45.84
C MET A 272 42.39 37.79 46.96
N ASN A 273 43.68 37.45 47.15
CA ASN A 273 44.62 38.14 48.08
C ASN A 273 44.99 39.55 47.57
N LEU A 274 43.98 40.37 47.25
CA LEU A 274 44.19 41.78 46.89
C LEU A 274 44.06 42.63 48.16
N ILE A 275 44.97 43.49 48.39
CA ILE A 275 44.89 44.55 49.44
C ILE A 275 43.90 45.58 48.94
N ASN A 276 42.57 45.33 49.14
CA ASN A 276 41.47 46.15 48.60
C ASN A 276 40.69 46.91 49.69
N GLY A 277 41.24 46.97 50.94
CA GLY A 277 40.59 47.72 52.01
C GLY A 277 39.31 47.16 52.58
N MET A 278 38.82 46.02 52.17
CA MET A 278 37.61 45.32 52.67
C MET A 278 37.91 44.35 53.83
N GLU A 279 39.13 44.32 54.33
CA GLU A 279 39.54 43.48 55.45
C GLU A 279 39.35 44.18 56.84
N ARG A 280 38.39 45.10 56.94
CA ARG A 280 38.05 45.74 58.23
C ARG A 280 36.65 45.37 58.68
#